data_e45f077fa27f5a92d337406d77f5897e
#
_entry.id   e45f077fa27f5a92d337406d77f5897e
#
_cell.length_a   1.000
_cell.length_b   1.000
_cell.length_c   1.000
_cell.angle_alpha   90.00
_cell.angle_beta   90.00
_cell.angle_gamma   90.00
#
_symmetry.space_group_name_H-M   'P 1'
#
loop_
_entity.id
_entity.type
_entity.pdbx_description
1 polymer ?
#
loop_
_entity_poly.entity_id
_entity_poly.type
_entity_poly.pdbx_seq_one_letter_code
_entity_poly.pdbx_strand_id
1 'polypeptide(L)'
;GTGIVHSVPAYGIEDFESCRRYGMKDDEILTPVMGDGHYASTLPLFGGQMIWKANPEIVKTIDAAGALFSRADYLHSYMHCWRHKTPVILRATTQWFAGMDDVPGYRGVKPAETLRATALRGVENTKFFPAWGQARLHGMIANRPDWTLSRQRQWGVPMPFFIHKETGALHPRTLELVEAVARRVEQGGIEAWQAVTAEELLGADAADYVKVK
;
A
#
# COMPACT_ATOMS: atom_id res chain seq x y z
N GLY A 1 2.69 31.91 4.21
CA GLY A 1 1.76 31.16 5.05
C GLY A 1 1.82 31.57 6.52
N THR A 2 0.91 31.05 7.35
CA THR A 2 0.81 31.39 8.78
C THR A 2 1.88 30.66 9.62
N GLY A 3 2.53 29.64 9.09
CA GLY A 3 3.42 28.74 9.83
C GLY A 3 2.68 27.72 10.70
N ILE A 4 1.35 27.70 10.67
CA ILE A 4 0.50 26.75 11.40
C ILE A 4 -0.24 25.92 10.36
N VAL A 5 0.03 24.62 10.31
CA VAL A 5 -0.56 23.69 9.35
C VAL A 5 -1.02 22.44 10.10
N HIS A 6 -2.24 21.99 9.82
CA HIS A 6 -2.71 20.67 10.23
C HIS A 6 -2.21 19.62 9.24
N SER A 7 -1.37 18.70 9.70
CA SER A 7 -0.78 17.65 8.86
C SER A 7 -1.41 16.29 9.17
N VAL A 8 -1.84 15.58 8.13
CA VAL A 8 -2.49 14.28 8.23
C VAL A 8 -1.83 13.29 7.27
N PRO A 9 -0.73 12.65 7.69
CA PRO A 9 0.12 11.84 6.81
C PRO A 9 -0.58 10.63 6.17
N ALA A 10 -1.68 10.16 6.74
CA ALA A 10 -2.45 9.06 6.16
C ALA A 10 -3.29 9.48 4.93
N TYR A 11 -3.54 10.78 4.73
CA TYR A 11 -4.52 11.28 3.75
C TYR A 11 -4.00 12.41 2.85
N GLY A 12 -2.75 12.82 3.00
CA GLY A 12 -2.08 13.82 2.19
C GLY A 12 -0.66 13.41 1.81
N ILE A 13 -0.29 13.54 0.53
CA ILE A 13 1.04 13.14 0.06
C ILE A 13 2.11 14.07 0.66
N GLU A 14 1.89 15.37 0.60
CA GLU A 14 2.81 16.38 1.14
C GLU A 14 2.92 16.26 2.68
N ASP A 15 1.83 15.94 3.35
CA ASP A 15 1.81 15.68 4.79
C ASP A 15 2.63 14.44 5.12
N PHE A 16 2.44 13.36 4.35
CA PHE A 16 3.20 12.12 4.50
C PHE A 16 4.70 12.37 4.33
N GLU A 17 5.09 13.02 3.24
CA GLU A 17 6.49 13.34 2.95
C GLU A 17 7.10 14.23 4.04
N SER A 18 6.36 15.24 4.50
CA SER A 18 6.79 16.14 5.58
C SER A 18 7.00 15.38 6.88
N CYS A 19 6.01 14.60 7.32
CA CYS A 19 6.10 13.81 8.55
C CYS A 19 7.27 12.82 8.52
N ARG A 20 7.47 12.13 7.38
CA ARG A 20 8.62 11.23 7.19
C ARG A 20 9.95 11.96 7.25
N ARG A 21 10.05 13.17 6.68
CA ARG A 21 11.26 14.01 6.75
C ARG A 21 11.61 14.39 8.19
N TYR A 22 10.61 14.54 9.05
CA TYR A 22 10.78 14.78 10.48
C TYR A 22 10.92 13.51 11.34
N GLY A 23 11.06 12.34 10.70
CA GLY A 23 11.39 11.08 11.36
C GLY A 23 10.21 10.23 11.80
N MET A 24 8.97 10.58 11.45
CA MET A 24 7.81 9.74 11.72
C MET A 24 7.94 8.40 10.97
N LYS A 25 7.71 7.32 11.68
CA LYS A 25 7.73 5.96 11.12
C LYS A 25 6.35 5.56 10.58
N ASP A 26 6.32 4.55 9.72
CA ASP A 26 5.07 4.12 9.08
C ASP A 26 4.06 3.52 10.09
N ASP A 27 4.55 2.88 11.16
CA ASP A 27 3.74 2.32 12.24
C ASP A 27 3.17 3.39 13.20
N GLU A 28 3.68 4.61 13.15
CA GLU A 28 3.17 5.76 13.92
C GLU A 28 2.02 6.48 13.19
N ILE A 29 1.78 6.16 11.91
CA ILE A 29 0.74 6.82 11.10
C ILE A 29 -0.63 6.25 11.45
N LEU A 30 -1.46 7.07 12.07
CA LEU A 30 -2.83 6.71 12.38
C LEU A 30 -3.71 6.69 11.11
N THR A 31 -4.41 5.59 10.89
CA THR A 31 -5.30 5.38 9.75
C THR A 31 -6.73 5.09 10.21
N PRO A 32 -7.43 6.06 10.80
CA PRO A 32 -8.75 5.83 11.38
C PRO A 32 -9.86 5.55 10.38
N VAL A 33 -9.65 5.76 9.08
CA VAL A 33 -10.65 5.46 8.04
C VAL A 33 -10.42 4.07 7.48
N MET A 34 -11.43 3.22 7.57
CA MET A 34 -11.42 1.85 7.08
C MET A 34 -11.60 1.77 5.56
N GLY A 35 -11.40 0.58 4.98
CA GLY A 35 -11.48 0.37 3.53
C GLY A 35 -12.84 0.64 2.90
N ASP A 36 -13.89 0.61 3.68
CA ASP A 36 -15.28 0.89 3.28
C ASP A 36 -15.69 2.36 3.44
N GLY A 37 -14.77 3.23 3.86
CA GLY A 37 -15.01 4.65 4.07
C GLY A 37 -15.65 5.02 5.40
N HIS A 38 -15.73 4.08 6.35
CA HIS A 38 -16.18 4.37 7.71
C HIS A 38 -15.00 4.60 8.65
N TYR A 39 -15.21 5.41 9.67
CA TYR A 39 -14.25 5.49 10.76
C TYR A 39 -14.19 4.17 11.52
N ALA A 40 -13.01 3.78 11.98
CA ALA A 40 -12.84 2.61 12.85
C ALA A 40 -13.80 2.73 14.05
N SER A 41 -14.47 1.63 14.40
CA SER A 41 -15.46 1.62 15.50
C SER A 41 -14.89 2.04 16.86
N THR A 42 -13.57 1.88 17.02
CA THR A 42 -12.83 2.28 18.22
C THR A 42 -12.50 3.76 18.28
N LEU A 43 -12.74 4.52 17.19
CA LEU A 43 -12.46 5.96 17.18
C LEU A 43 -13.45 6.70 18.11
N PRO A 44 -12.98 7.50 19.06
CA PRO A 44 -13.85 8.33 19.89
C PRO A 44 -14.71 9.26 19.05
N LEU A 45 -15.93 9.56 19.50
CA LEU A 45 -16.91 10.49 18.95
C LEU A 45 -17.52 10.07 17.59
N PHE A 46 -16.73 9.63 16.63
CA PHE A 46 -17.20 9.40 15.25
C PHE A 46 -17.03 7.95 14.77
N GLY A 47 -16.66 7.01 15.64
CA GLY A 47 -16.48 5.61 15.32
C GLY A 47 -17.69 4.98 14.61
N GLY A 48 -17.46 4.24 13.55
CA GLY A 48 -18.50 3.59 12.75
C GLY A 48 -19.28 4.51 11.80
N GLN A 49 -19.05 5.83 11.83
CA GLN A 49 -19.71 6.76 10.90
C GLN A 49 -19.01 6.78 9.53
N MET A 50 -19.80 6.93 8.49
CA MET A 50 -19.30 7.14 7.13
C MET A 50 -18.71 8.55 7.01
N ILE A 51 -17.47 8.68 6.51
CA ILE A 51 -16.70 9.94 6.54
C ILE A 51 -17.43 11.14 5.94
N TRP A 52 -18.11 10.95 4.80
CA TRP A 52 -18.85 12.04 4.15
C TRP A 52 -20.08 12.51 4.96
N LYS A 53 -20.67 11.61 5.76
CA LYS A 53 -21.82 11.92 6.62
C LYS A 53 -21.38 12.51 7.96
N ALA A 54 -20.16 12.25 8.40
CA ALA A 54 -19.65 12.75 9.67
C ALA A 54 -19.29 14.25 9.63
N ASN A 55 -19.00 14.83 8.48
CA ASN A 55 -18.55 16.23 8.37
C ASN A 55 -19.42 17.25 9.12
N PRO A 56 -20.77 17.25 8.98
CA PRO A 56 -21.61 18.18 9.71
C PRO A 56 -21.55 18.00 11.24
N GLU A 57 -21.44 16.76 11.71
CA GLU A 57 -21.34 16.43 13.14
C GLU A 57 -19.97 16.83 13.70
N ILE A 58 -18.90 16.68 12.92
CA ILE A 58 -17.56 17.16 13.29
C ILE A 58 -17.59 18.67 13.51
N VAL A 59 -18.20 19.43 12.60
CA VAL A 59 -18.33 20.90 12.73
C VAL A 59 -19.10 21.27 14.00
N LYS A 60 -20.23 20.62 14.27
CA LYS A 60 -21.01 20.86 15.50
C LYS A 60 -20.20 20.52 16.76
N THR A 61 -19.43 19.47 16.74
CA THR A 61 -18.62 19.06 17.89
C THR A 61 -17.51 20.06 18.17
N ILE A 62 -16.85 20.58 17.12
CA ILE A 62 -15.81 21.61 17.24
C ILE A 62 -16.44 22.94 17.76
N ASP A 63 -17.64 23.31 17.28
CA ASP A 63 -18.36 24.49 17.71
C ASP A 63 -18.76 24.38 19.18
N ALA A 64 -19.34 23.25 19.56
CA ALA A 64 -19.71 22.99 20.97
C ALA A 64 -18.51 23.00 21.93
N ALA A 65 -17.33 22.67 21.46
CA ALA A 65 -16.08 22.76 22.21
C ALA A 65 -15.49 24.18 22.25
N GLY A 66 -16.12 25.17 21.59
CA GLY A 66 -15.63 26.54 21.49
C GLY A 66 -14.35 26.70 20.64
N ALA A 67 -14.05 25.72 19.80
CA ALA A 67 -12.84 25.65 18.98
C ALA A 67 -13.08 25.98 17.49
N LEU A 68 -14.31 26.24 17.08
CA LEU A 68 -14.63 26.62 15.70
C LEU A 68 -14.34 28.12 15.49
N PHE A 69 -13.29 28.42 14.75
CA PHE A 69 -12.95 29.80 14.42
C PHE A 69 -13.85 30.40 13.34
N SER A 70 -14.04 29.64 12.24
CA SER A 70 -14.88 30.06 11.11
C SER A 70 -15.28 28.85 10.26
N ARG A 71 -16.43 28.97 9.60
CA ARG A 71 -16.90 28.04 8.59
C ARG A 71 -17.41 28.80 7.37
N ALA A 72 -17.01 28.38 6.18
CA ALA A 72 -17.57 28.85 4.93
C ALA A 72 -17.71 27.67 3.97
N ASP A 73 -18.83 27.60 3.27
CA ASP A 73 -19.02 26.67 2.17
C ASP A 73 -18.49 27.30 0.89
N TYR A 74 -17.63 26.61 0.15
CA TYR A 74 -17.16 27.12 -1.12
C TYR A 74 -17.02 26.00 -2.17
N LEU A 75 -17.22 26.34 -3.43
CA LEU A 75 -17.14 25.40 -4.54
C LEU A 75 -15.69 25.29 -5.03
N HIS A 76 -15.18 24.08 -5.09
CA HIS A 76 -13.84 23.80 -5.61
C HIS A 76 -13.80 22.47 -6.38
N SER A 77 -12.73 22.29 -7.18
CA SER A 77 -12.46 21.01 -7.81
C SER A 77 -12.06 19.96 -6.79
N TYR A 78 -12.59 18.76 -6.93
CA TYR A 78 -12.28 17.64 -6.05
C TYR A 78 -12.04 16.35 -6.85
N MET A 79 -11.19 15.48 -6.34
CA MET A 79 -10.86 14.21 -6.98
C MET A 79 -12.07 13.26 -7.00
N HIS A 80 -12.37 12.73 -8.19
CA HIS A 80 -13.41 11.72 -8.39
C HIS A 80 -12.86 10.47 -9.04
N CYS A 81 -13.42 9.33 -8.68
CA CYS A 81 -13.15 8.08 -9.38
C CYS A 81 -13.58 8.22 -10.85
N TRP A 82 -12.64 8.02 -11.78
CA TRP A 82 -12.93 8.17 -13.22
C TRP A 82 -14.01 7.19 -13.70
N ARG A 83 -14.16 6.04 -13.04
CA ARG A 83 -15.13 4.98 -13.38
C ARG A 83 -16.49 5.23 -12.73
N HIS A 84 -16.55 5.44 -11.44
CA HIS A 84 -17.80 5.57 -10.67
C HIS A 84 -18.28 7.02 -10.55
N LYS A 85 -17.45 7.99 -10.91
CA LYS A 85 -17.76 9.44 -10.79
C LYS A 85 -18.10 9.90 -9.37
N THR A 86 -17.67 9.15 -8.37
CA THR A 86 -17.85 9.49 -6.95
C THR A 86 -16.58 10.09 -6.36
N PRO A 87 -16.68 10.96 -5.34
CA PRO A 87 -15.52 11.49 -4.64
C PRO A 87 -14.65 10.36 -4.08
N VAL A 88 -13.34 10.56 -4.10
CA VAL A 88 -12.35 9.64 -3.53
C VAL A 88 -11.48 10.35 -2.52
N ILE A 89 -10.84 9.58 -1.63
CA ILE A 89 -9.81 10.09 -0.73
C ILE A 89 -8.49 9.38 -1.00
N LEU A 90 -7.39 10.06 -0.71
CA LEU A 90 -6.11 9.39 -0.51
C LEU A 90 -6.16 8.68 0.84
N ARG A 91 -5.59 7.49 0.93
CA ARG A 91 -5.49 6.72 2.17
C ARG A 91 -4.21 5.91 2.19
N ALA A 92 -3.43 6.04 3.25
CA ALA A 92 -2.30 5.15 3.49
C ALA A 92 -2.83 3.73 3.73
N THR A 93 -2.24 2.76 3.04
CA THR A 93 -2.60 1.35 3.15
C THR A 93 -1.34 0.50 3.09
N THR A 94 -1.35 -0.64 3.76
CA THR A 94 -0.29 -1.63 3.61
C THR A 94 -0.30 -2.18 2.18
N GLN A 95 0.85 -2.12 1.53
CA GLN A 95 1.06 -2.57 0.16
C GLN A 95 2.30 -3.47 0.08
N TRP A 96 2.35 -4.30 -0.97
CA TRP A 96 3.53 -5.09 -1.30
C TRP A 96 4.31 -4.43 -2.41
N PHE A 97 5.60 -4.27 -2.21
CA PHE A 97 6.49 -3.62 -3.16
C PHE A 97 7.66 -4.55 -3.53
N ALA A 98 8.08 -4.48 -4.78
CA ALA A 98 9.42 -4.91 -5.17
C ALA A 98 10.31 -3.66 -5.14
N GLY A 99 11.31 -3.65 -4.25
CA GLY A 99 12.25 -2.55 -4.11
C GLY A 99 13.10 -2.40 -5.36
N MET A 100 13.17 -1.18 -5.89
CA MET A 100 13.99 -0.88 -7.06
C MET A 100 15.47 -0.70 -6.69
N ASP A 101 15.73 -0.22 -5.48
CA ASP A 101 17.07 0.14 -5.01
C ASP A 101 17.61 -0.83 -3.94
N ASP A 102 16.81 -1.79 -3.51
CA ASP A 102 17.27 -2.86 -2.65
C ASP A 102 18.01 -3.93 -3.46
N VAL A 103 19.02 -4.53 -2.86
CA VAL A 103 19.68 -5.72 -3.44
C VAL A 103 18.82 -6.94 -3.12
N PRO A 104 18.11 -7.50 -4.11
CA PRO A 104 17.15 -8.57 -3.86
C PRO A 104 17.86 -9.86 -3.45
N GLY A 105 17.17 -10.70 -2.66
CA GLY A 105 17.55 -12.08 -2.42
C GLY A 105 16.78 -13.01 -3.35
N TYR A 106 17.47 -13.92 -4.01
CA TYR A 106 16.83 -14.99 -4.78
C TYR A 106 17.40 -16.34 -4.36
N ARG A 107 16.55 -17.24 -3.86
CA ARG A 107 16.95 -18.57 -3.35
C ARG A 107 18.13 -18.49 -2.34
N GLY A 108 18.16 -17.47 -1.51
CA GLY A 108 19.25 -17.23 -0.56
C GLY A 108 20.51 -16.60 -1.14
N VAL A 109 20.59 -16.41 -2.45
CA VAL A 109 21.70 -15.70 -3.12
C VAL A 109 21.26 -14.29 -3.42
N LYS A 110 22.00 -13.30 -2.93
CA LYS A 110 21.77 -11.88 -3.23
C LYS A 110 22.55 -11.52 -4.50
N PRO A 111 21.89 -10.94 -5.55
CA PRO A 111 22.61 -10.33 -6.66
C PRO A 111 23.53 -9.22 -6.15
N ALA A 112 24.60 -8.92 -6.88
CA ALA A 112 25.52 -7.85 -6.53
C ALA A 112 24.94 -6.44 -6.78
N GLU A 113 23.86 -6.34 -7.54
CA GLU A 113 23.29 -5.08 -7.99
C GLU A 113 21.80 -4.96 -7.67
N THR A 114 21.32 -3.73 -7.57
CA THR A 114 19.89 -3.42 -7.43
C THR A 114 19.14 -3.69 -8.74
N LEU A 115 17.83 -3.85 -8.64
CA LEU A 115 16.97 -4.01 -9.83
C LEU A 115 17.08 -2.81 -10.76
N ARG A 116 17.15 -1.58 -10.22
CA ARG A 116 17.33 -0.36 -11.01
C ARG A 116 18.64 -0.36 -11.77
N ALA A 117 19.76 -0.67 -11.12
CA ALA A 117 21.08 -0.71 -11.77
C ALA A 117 21.11 -1.76 -12.89
N THR A 118 20.58 -2.95 -12.62
CA THR A 118 20.50 -4.03 -13.64
C THR A 118 19.65 -3.61 -14.84
N ALA A 119 18.48 -2.97 -14.60
CA ALA A 119 17.60 -2.53 -15.67
C ALA A 119 18.21 -1.39 -16.50
N LEU A 120 18.86 -0.40 -15.87
CA LEU A 120 19.54 0.69 -16.58
C LEU A 120 20.68 0.16 -17.46
N ARG A 121 21.51 -0.76 -16.94
CA ARG A 121 22.52 -1.42 -17.74
C ARG A 121 21.92 -2.21 -18.91
N GLY A 122 20.77 -2.85 -18.71
CA GLY A 122 20.02 -3.50 -19.79
C GLY A 122 19.61 -2.52 -20.89
N VAL A 123 19.16 -1.33 -20.53
CA VAL A 123 18.81 -0.25 -21.47
C VAL A 123 20.05 0.21 -22.26
N GLU A 124 21.18 0.40 -21.59
CA GLU A 124 22.43 0.81 -22.24
C GLU A 124 22.92 -0.22 -23.27
N ASN A 125 22.77 -1.49 -22.97
CA ASN A 125 23.18 -2.59 -23.83
C ASN A 125 22.15 -2.98 -24.91
N THR A 126 20.99 -2.30 -24.96
CA THR A 126 19.93 -2.55 -25.93
C THR A 126 19.98 -1.53 -27.07
N LYS A 127 19.87 -2.01 -28.31
CA LYS A 127 19.78 -1.18 -29.50
C LYS A 127 18.33 -0.75 -29.75
N PHE A 128 18.10 0.56 -29.82
CA PHE A 128 16.76 1.11 -29.97
C PHE A 128 16.52 1.64 -31.40
N PHE A 129 15.33 1.34 -31.92
CA PHE A 129 14.82 1.88 -33.17
C PHE A 129 13.39 2.39 -32.96
N PRO A 130 13.16 3.70 -32.96
CA PRO A 130 14.13 4.79 -33.17
C PRO A 130 15.01 5.04 -31.93
N ALA A 131 16.17 5.69 -32.13
CA ALA A 131 17.20 5.88 -31.11
C ALA A 131 16.70 6.64 -29.85
N TRP A 132 15.75 7.54 -29.98
CA TRP A 132 15.18 8.30 -28.85
C TRP A 132 14.45 7.41 -27.81
N GLY A 133 14.06 6.20 -28.20
CA GLY A 133 13.45 5.21 -27.31
C GLY A 133 14.34 4.87 -26.12
N GLN A 134 15.67 4.89 -26.30
CA GLN A 134 16.63 4.63 -25.22
C GLN A 134 16.53 5.67 -24.10
N ALA A 135 16.60 6.96 -24.45
CA ALA A 135 16.52 8.05 -23.48
C ALA A 135 15.18 8.04 -22.72
N ARG A 136 14.09 7.73 -23.42
CA ARG A 136 12.76 7.63 -22.81
C ARG A 136 12.69 6.48 -21.80
N LEU A 137 13.12 5.28 -22.16
CA LEU A 137 13.08 4.12 -21.26
C LEU A 137 14.04 4.29 -20.09
N HIS A 138 15.22 4.84 -20.33
CA HIS A 138 16.18 5.19 -19.29
C HIS A 138 15.54 6.13 -18.24
N GLY A 139 14.93 7.24 -18.68
CA GLY A 139 14.27 8.19 -17.77
C GLY A 139 13.11 7.57 -16.98
N MET A 140 12.34 6.69 -17.60
CA MET A 140 11.25 5.97 -16.91
C MET A 140 11.77 5.04 -15.81
N ILE A 141 12.92 4.38 -16.01
CA ILE A 141 13.52 3.48 -15.04
C ILE A 141 14.26 4.26 -13.95
N ALA A 142 15.05 5.28 -14.35
CA ALA A 142 15.85 6.08 -13.41
C ALA A 142 15.01 6.74 -12.33
N ASN A 143 13.80 7.20 -12.68
CA ASN A 143 12.90 7.90 -11.76
C ASN A 143 11.74 7.03 -11.25
N ARG A 144 11.77 5.72 -11.53
CA ARG A 144 10.67 4.84 -11.12
C ARG A 144 10.69 4.61 -9.62
N PRO A 145 9.57 4.83 -8.90
CA PRO A 145 9.43 4.39 -7.51
C PRO A 145 9.42 2.86 -7.44
N ASP A 146 9.47 2.32 -6.24
CA ASP A 146 9.33 0.88 -6.00
C ASP A 146 8.08 0.33 -6.69
N TRP A 147 8.18 -0.87 -7.21
CA TRP A 147 7.10 -1.47 -7.96
C TRP A 147 6.03 -2.05 -7.04
N THR A 148 4.88 -1.40 -6.97
CA THR A 148 3.72 -1.89 -6.22
C THR A 148 3.21 -3.18 -6.88
N LEU A 149 3.29 -4.29 -6.16
CA LEU A 149 2.82 -5.60 -6.62
C LEU A 149 1.35 -5.83 -6.27
N SER A 150 0.93 -5.41 -5.09
CA SER A 150 -0.45 -5.59 -4.62
C SER A 150 -1.46 -4.76 -5.43
N ARG A 151 -2.64 -5.33 -5.62
CA ARG A 151 -3.79 -4.68 -6.24
C ARG A 151 -5.02 -4.92 -5.36
N GLN A 152 -5.84 -3.89 -5.18
CA GLN A 152 -7.08 -3.95 -4.40
C GLN A 152 -8.25 -4.32 -5.33
N ARG A 153 -8.14 -5.47 -6.01
CA ARG A 153 -9.14 -5.99 -6.94
C ARG A 153 -9.44 -7.44 -6.60
N GLN A 154 -10.69 -7.87 -6.79
CA GLN A 154 -11.08 -9.25 -6.56
C GLN A 154 -10.54 -10.19 -7.66
N TRP A 155 -10.41 -9.68 -8.88
CA TRP A 155 -9.85 -10.44 -9.99
C TRP A 155 -8.35 -10.19 -10.12
N GLY A 156 -7.58 -11.25 -10.14
CA GLY A 156 -6.12 -11.23 -10.25
C GLY A 156 -5.47 -12.49 -9.68
N VAL A 157 -4.16 -12.52 -9.70
CA VAL A 157 -3.37 -13.59 -9.07
C VAL A 157 -3.09 -13.17 -7.62
N PRO A 158 -3.56 -13.93 -6.62
CA PRO A 158 -3.27 -13.62 -5.24
C PRO A 158 -1.79 -13.85 -4.92
N MET A 159 -1.28 -13.13 -3.92
CA MET A 159 0.09 -13.32 -3.44
C MET A 159 0.15 -14.46 -2.43
N PRO A 160 0.96 -15.50 -2.69
CA PRO A 160 0.97 -16.71 -1.88
C PRO A 160 1.87 -16.55 -0.64
N PHE A 161 1.61 -15.53 0.18
CA PHE A 161 2.38 -15.23 1.37
C PHE A 161 1.63 -15.54 2.65
N PHE A 162 2.41 -15.86 3.68
CA PHE A 162 1.96 -15.96 5.07
C PHE A 162 2.71 -14.93 5.90
N ILE A 163 1.97 -14.14 6.66
CA ILE A 163 2.51 -13.06 7.49
C ILE A 163 2.18 -13.30 8.96
N HIS A 164 3.10 -12.94 9.82
CA HIS A 164 2.90 -13.01 11.26
C HIS A 164 1.79 -12.04 11.69
N LYS A 165 0.86 -12.51 12.51
CA LYS A 165 -0.36 -11.76 12.88
C LYS A 165 -0.07 -10.44 13.58
N GLU A 166 0.96 -10.38 14.42
CA GLU A 166 1.31 -9.18 15.19
C GLU A 166 2.30 -8.27 14.46
N THR A 167 3.33 -8.83 13.85
CA THR A 167 4.44 -8.05 13.28
C THR A 167 4.27 -7.75 11.77
N GLY A 168 3.39 -8.46 11.07
CA GLY A 168 3.27 -8.39 9.62
C GLY A 168 4.47 -8.95 8.85
N ALA A 169 5.47 -9.52 9.54
CA ALA A 169 6.66 -10.08 8.92
C ALA A 169 6.32 -11.34 8.12
N LEU A 170 7.02 -11.54 7.01
CA LEU A 170 6.93 -12.75 6.22
C LEU A 170 7.37 -13.98 7.03
N HIS A 171 6.73 -15.12 6.75
CA HIS A 171 7.15 -16.39 7.34
C HIS A 171 8.60 -16.72 6.98
N PRO A 172 9.45 -17.22 7.88
CA PRO A 172 10.86 -17.53 7.60
C PRO A 172 11.06 -18.49 6.40
N ARG A 173 10.13 -19.44 6.22
CA ARG A 173 10.12 -20.38 5.09
C ARG A 173 9.39 -19.87 3.86
N THR A 174 9.26 -18.56 3.66
CA THR A 174 8.45 -17.97 2.55
C THR A 174 8.83 -18.53 1.19
N LEU A 175 10.13 -18.69 0.88
CA LEU A 175 10.55 -19.22 -0.42
C LEU A 175 10.08 -20.66 -0.65
N GLU A 176 10.18 -21.51 0.37
CA GLU A 176 9.70 -22.89 0.32
C GLU A 176 8.17 -22.95 0.17
N LEU A 177 7.46 -22.09 0.92
CA LEU A 177 6.00 -22.01 0.88
C LEU A 177 5.49 -21.52 -0.48
N VAL A 178 6.12 -20.52 -1.07
CA VAL A 178 5.77 -20.03 -2.42
C VAL A 178 5.96 -21.14 -3.45
N GLU A 179 7.05 -21.91 -3.38
CA GLU A 179 7.27 -23.04 -4.28
C GLU A 179 6.23 -24.16 -4.08
N ALA A 180 5.87 -24.46 -2.83
CA ALA A 180 4.83 -25.44 -2.53
C ALA A 180 3.46 -25.01 -3.07
N VAL A 181 3.12 -23.71 -2.97
CA VAL A 181 1.90 -23.17 -3.55
C VAL A 181 1.95 -23.20 -5.07
N ALA A 182 3.07 -22.83 -5.68
CA ALA A 182 3.24 -22.86 -7.14
C ALA A 182 2.94 -24.26 -7.72
N ARG A 183 3.46 -25.32 -7.10
CA ARG A 183 3.18 -26.71 -7.50
C ARG A 183 1.71 -27.09 -7.37
N ARG A 184 1.03 -26.63 -6.33
CA ARG A 184 -0.41 -26.86 -6.17
C ARG A 184 -1.23 -26.14 -7.24
N VAL A 185 -0.86 -24.91 -7.55
CA VAL A 185 -1.50 -24.11 -8.61
C VAL A 185 -1.26 -24.72 -10.00
N GLU A 186 -0.08 -25.27 -10.25
CA GLU A 186 0.25 -25.98 -11.50
C GLU A 186 -0.69 -27.19 -11.71
N GLN A 187 -1.06 -27.89 -10.66
CA GLN A 187 -1.91 -29.07 -10.70
C GLN A 187 -3.41 -28.78 -10.69
N GLY A 188 -3.83 -27.79 -9.91
CA GLY A 188 -5.24 -27.53 -9.60
C GLY A 188 -5.75 -26.14 -9.93
N GLY A 189 -4.96 -25.32 -10.64
CA GLY A 189 -5.33 -23.93 -10.92
C GLY A 189 -5.25 -23.03 -9.70
N ILE A 190 -5.69 -21.77 -9.87
CA ILE A 190 -5.62 -20.76 -8.82
C ILE A 190 -6.55 -21.07 -7.63
N GLU A 191 -7.59 -21.84 -7.88
CA GLU A 191 -8.54 -22.33 -6.86
C GLU A 191 -7.84 -23.17 -5.81
N ALA A 192 -6.77 -23.88 -6.16
CA ALA A 192 -5.97 -24.65 -5.22
C ALA A 192 -5.32 -23.75 -4.15
N TRP A 193 -4.90 -22.51 -4.50
CA TRP A 193 -4.46 -21.54 -3.50
C TRP A 193 -5.62 -21.03 -2.65
N GLN A 194 -6.77 -20.79 -3.24
CA GLN A 194 -7.94 -20.30 -2.48
C GLN A 194 -8.40 -21.31 -1.42
N ALA A 195 -8.38 -22.59 -1.77
CA ALA A 195 -8.84 -23.69 -0.92
C ALA A 195 -7.84 -24.05 0.20
N VAL A 196 -6.54 -23.86 -0.01
CA VAL A 196 -5.51 -24.25 0.97
C VAL A 196 -5.62 -23.44 2.26
N THR A 197 -5.53 -24.10 3.40
CA THR A 197 -5.50 -23.45 4.72
C THR A 197 -4.08 -23.17 5.20
N ALA A 198 -3.94 -22.31 6.21
CA ALA A 198 -2.62 -22.06 6.81
C ALA A 198 -2.07 -23.32 7.48
N GLU A 199 -2.94 -24.08 8.14
CA GLU A 199 -2.59 -25.31 8.87
C GLU A 199 -2.00 -26.38 7.95
N GLU A 200 -2.51 -26.49 6.71
CA GLU A 200 -1.99 -27.47 5.74
C GLU A 200 -0.54 -27.22 5.32
N LEU A 201 -0.12 -25.95 5.26
CA LEU A 201 1.23 -25.58 4.82
C LEU A 201 2.19 -25.26 5.97
N LEU A 202 1.69 -24.70 7.04
CA LEU A 202 2.49 -24.24 8.17
C LEU A 202 2.52 -25.23 9.34
N GLY A 203 1.51 -26.10 9.45
CA GLY A 203 1.38 -26.99 10.61
C GLY A 203 1.23 -26.20 11.91
N ALA A 204 2.11 -26.40 12.87
CA ALA A 204 2.07 -25.73 14.17
C ALA A 204 2.21 -24.19 14.08
N ASP A 205 2.93 -23.68 13.09
CA ASP A 205 3.18 -22.25 12.92
C ASP A 205 1.90 -21.49 12.50
N ALA A 206 0.84 -22.19 12.06
CA ALA A 206 -0.43 -21.56 11.64
C ALA A 206 -1.11 -20.75 12.76
N ALA A 207 -0.79 -21.02 14.03
CA ALA A 207 -1.31 -20.27 15.17
C ALA A 207 -0.89 -18.78 15.10
N ASP A 208 0.32 -18.50 14.64
CA ASP A 208 0.92 -17.16 14.65
C ASP A 208 0.87 -16.46 13.29
N TYR A 209 0.54 -17.18 12.24
CA TYR A 209 0.55 -16.64 10.87
C TYR A 209 -0.83 -16.63 10.24
N VAL A 210 -1.01 -15.72 9.29
CA VAL A 210 -2.23 -15.60 8.49
C VAL A 210 -1.86 -15.53 7.01
N LYS A 211 -2.70 -16.17 6.20
CA LYS A 211 -2.64 -16.13 4.75
C LYS A 211 -2.98 -14.72 4.24
N VAL A 212 -2.14 -14.16 3.37
CA VAL A 212 -2.44 -12.89 2.68
C VAL A 212 -3.62 -13.10 1.73
N LYS A 213 -4.58 -12.17 1.79
CA LYS A 213 -5.79 -12.18 0.95
C LYS A 213 -5.59 -11.40 -0.34
#